data_d63004d3d3bb3dd5a80867a9a5f42168
#
_entry.id   d63004d3d3bb3dd5a80867a9a5f42168
#
_cell.length_a   1.000
_cell.length_b   1.000
_cell.length_c   1.000
_cell.angle_alpha   90.00
_cell.angle_beta   90.00
_cell.angle_gamma   90.00
#
_symmetry.space_group_name_H-M   'P 1'
#
loop_
_entity.id
_entity.type
_entity.pdbx_description
1 polymer ?
#
loop_
_entity_poly.entity_id
_entity_poly.type
_entity_poly.pdbx_seq_one_letter_code
_entity_poly.pdbx_strand_id
1 'polypeptide(L)'
;MAKFEKVSRFADVDINLPQRKTTDSAGYDMEVAEDIVIPSYYHLMEVMNREYREKPVVQGNTFIYHRPLFDLDGLATITKRLGTKPTLVSTGMKCQLDPDTYLELSVRSSCPLKYWLILANSVGIIDADYYNNPDNEGEIFFQMINLSPYDIQLHKGDIIGQGIIKPYLTTEDDNASGQRMGGFGSTSV
;
A
#
# COMPACT_ATOMS: atom_id res chain seq x y z
N MET A 1 19.96 -9.22 13.11
CA MET A 1 19.85 -9.83 11.76
C MET A 1 18.37 -9.91 11.43
N ALA A 2 17.96 -9.32 10.31
CA ALA A 2 16.55 -9.25 9.94
C ALA A 2 15.96 -10.64 9.61
N LYS A 3 14.64 -10.82 9.88
CA LYS A 3 13.95 -12.09 9.71
C LYS A 3 12.52 -11.86 9.22
N PHE A 4 12.09 -12.59 8.19
CA PHE A 4 10.70 -12.66 7.79
C PHE A 4 9.98 -13.81 8.50
N GLU A 5 8.74 -13.56 8.89
CA GLU A 5 7.85 -14.53 9.54
C GLU A 5 6.43 -14.38 8.99
N LYS A 6 5.64 -15.44 9.04
CA LYS A 6 4.20 -15.35 8.74
C LYS A 6 3.48 -14.68 9.91
N VAL A 7 2.46 -13.87 9.61
CA VAL A 7 1.52 -13.42 10.65
C VAL A 7 0.59 -14.56 11.04
N SER A 8 -0.02 -14.49 12.23
CA SER A 8 -0.80 -15.59 12.82
C SER A 8 -1.91 -16.11 11.91
N ARG A 9 -2.62 -15.23 11.21
CA ARG A 9 -3.71 -15.61 10.30
C ARG A 9 -3.27 -16.45 9.11
N PHE A 10 -1.96 -16.46 8.79
CA PHE A 10 -1.36 -17.24 7.71
C PHE A 10 -0.39 -18.33 8.20
N ALA A 11 -0.37 -18.63 9.52
CA ALA A 11 0.55 -19.60 10.10
C ALA A 11 0.47 -20.97 9.39
N ASP A 12 -0.74 -21.44 9.13
CA ASP A 12 -1.01 -22.74 8.51
C ASP A 12 -1.26 -22.65 6.98
N VAL A 13 -1.12 -21.45 6.40
CA VAL A 13 -1.31 -21.25 4.95
C VAL A 13 0.01 -21.50 4.23
N ASP A 14 -0.05 -22.24 3.13
CA ASP A 14 1.11 -22.48 2.27
C ASP A 14 1.43 -21.22 1.43
N ILE A 15 2.24 -20.34 2.01
CA ILE A 15 2.83 -19.14 1.36
C ILE A 15 4.35 -19.14 1.60
N ASN A 16 5.10 -18.69 0.60
CA ASN A 16 6.56 -18.70 0.67
C ASN A 16 7.08 -17.48 1.45
N LEU A 17 8.11 -17.70 2.28
CA LEU A 17 8.85 -16.59 2.85
C LEU A 17 9.59 -15.80 1.75
N PRO A 18 9.68 -14.47 1.87
CA PRO A 18 10.40 -13.64 0.90
C PRO A 18 11.84 -14.10 0.67
N GLN A 19 12.26 -14.18 -0.57
CA GLN A 19 13.58 -14.67 -0.96
C GLN A 19 14.23 -13.83 -2.05
N ARG A 20 15.54 -13.68 -1.98
CA ARG A 20 16.33 -13.17 -3.10
C ARG A 20 16.53 -14.28 -4.13
N LYS A 21 16.37 -13.96 -5.40
CA LYS A 21 16.46 -14.97 -6.48
C LYS A 21 17.87 -15.15 -7.03
N THR A 22 18.77 -14.17 -6.84
CA THR A 22 20.15 -14.24 -7.29
C THR A 22 21.11 -13.76 -6.20
N THR A 23 22.38 -14.14 -6.29
CA THR A 23 23.42 -13.83 -5.28
C THR A 23 23.54 -12.32 -5.03
N ASP A 24 23.46 -11.51 -6.09
CA ASP A 24 23.71 -10.07 -6.03
C ASP A 24 22.43 -9.23 -6.11
N SER A 25 21.24 -9.85 -6.07
CA SER A 25 19.98 -9.10 -5.95
C SER A 25 19.83 -8.51 -4.54
N ALA A 26 19.39 -7.26 -4.43
CA ALA A 26 19.11 -6.62 -3.15
C ALA A 26 17.72 -6.97 -2.60
N GLY A 27 16.73 -7.18 -3.50
CA GLY A 27 15.34 -7.33 -3.15
C GLY A 27 14.95 -8.76 -2.82
N TYR A 28 14.16 -8.90 -1.77
CA TYR A 28 13.43 -10.11 -1.40
C TYR A 28 12.08 -10.08 -2.09
N ASP A 29 11.84 -11.00 -3.03
CA ASP A 29 10.56 -11.11 -3.74
C ASP A 29 9.44 -11.42 -2.75
N MET A 30 8.29 -10.71 -2.88
CA MET A 30 7.11 -10.86 -2.05
C MET A 30 5.91 -11.29 -2.89
N GLU A 31 5.20 -12.28 -2.38
CA GLU A 31 4.04 -12.90 -3.01
C GLU A 31 2.73 -12.39 -2.41
N VAL A 32 1.66 -12.49 -3.17
CA VAL A 32 0.28 -12.30 -2.72
C VAL A 32 -0.12 -13.48 -1.84
N ALA A 33 -0.61 -13.20 -0.63
CA ALA A 33 -0.99 -14.24 0.34
C ALA A 33 -2.34 -14.92 0.04
N GLU A 34 -3.24 -14.22 -0.63
CA GLU A 34 -4.61 -14.65 -0.94
C GLU A 34 -5.11 -14.01 -2.23
N ASP A 35 -6.06 -14.66 -2.90
CA ASP A 35 -6.65 -14.13 -4.13
C ASP A 35 -7.33 -12.78 -3.87
N ILE A 36 -7.05 -11.79 -4.72
CA ILE A 36 -7.58 -10.43 -4.57
C ILE A 36 -7.80 -9.77 -5.93
N VAL A 37 -8.87 -8.96 -6.05
CA VAL A 37 -9.11 -8.12 -7.21
C VAL A 37 -8.62 -6.70 -6.92
N ILE A 38 -7.84 -6.14 -7.85
CA ILE A 38 -7.47 -4.73 -7.83
C ILE A 38 -8.34 -4.00 -8.87
N PRO A 39 -9.32 -3.21 -8.42
CA PRO A 39 -10.22 -2.49 -9.33
C PRO A 39 -9.45 -1.53 -10.23
N SER A 40 -9.94 -1.36 -11.44
CA SER A 40 -9.42 -0.35 -12.36
C SER A 40 -9.54 1.05 -11.77
N TYR A 41 -8.50 1.87 -11.91
CA TYR A 41 -8.55 3.29 -11.56
C TYR A 41 -9.69 4.02 -12.30
N TYR A 42 -9.96 3.66 -13.56
CA TYR A 42 -11.07 4.23 -14.32
C TYR A 42 -12.42 3.91 -13.69
N HIS A 43 -12.61 2.69 -13.21
CA HIS A 43 -13.81 2.31 -12.48
C HIS A 43 -13.96 3.12 -11.18
N LEU A 44 -12.90 3.24 -10.39
CA LEU A 44 -12.90 4.05 -9.17
C LEU A 44 -13.22 5.51 -9.44
N MET A 45 -12.63 6.10 -10.50
CA MET A 45 -12.90 7.46 -10.94
C MET A 45 -14.34 7.65 -11.44
N GLU A 46 -14.90 6.65 -12.13
CA GLU A 46 -16.29 6.69 -12.55
C GLU A 46 -17.25 6.71 -11.38
N VAL A 47 -16.99 5.89 -10.35
CA VAL A 47 -17.78 5.88 -9.10
C VAL A 47 -17.73 7.25 -8.42
N MET A 48 -16.55 7.83 -8.27
CA MET A 48 -16.38 9.17 -7.68
C MET A 48 -17.08 10.24 -8.51
N ASN A 49 -16.90 10.24 -9.82
CA ASN A 49 -17.51 11.22 -10.74
C ASN A 49 -19.03 11.12 -10.75
N ARG A 50 -19.59 9.90 -10.65
CA ARG A 50 -21.06 9.71 -10.63
C ARG A 50 -21.68 10.33 -9.38
N GLU A 51 -21.03 10.17 -8.23
CA GLU A 51 -21.49 10.71 -6.96
C GLU A 51 -21.39 12.25 -6.91
N TYR A 52 -20.34 12.80 -7.51
CA TYR A 52 -20.02 14.23 -7.47
C TYR A 52 -20.22 14.93 -8.83
N ARG A 53 -20.99 14.35 -9.75
CA ARG A 53 -21.41 15.05 -10.97
C ARG A 53 -22.24 16.26 -10.58
N GLU A 54 -21.59 17.41 -10.63
CA GLU A 54 -22.28 18.67 -10.43
C GLU A 54 -23.34 18.88 -11.50
N LYS A 55 -24.50 19.32 -11.09
CA LYS A 55 -25.46 19.91 -12.01
C LYS A 55 -24.85 21.22 -12.49
N PRO A 56 -24.66 21.42 -13.79
CA PRO A 56 -24.13 22.68 -14.28
C PRO A 56 -25.01 23.83 -13.81
N VAL A 57 -24.39 24.87 -13.26
CA VAL A 57 -25.12 26.13 -13.02
C VAL A 57 -25.23 26.82 -14.36
N VAL A 58 -26.46 27.06 -14.80
CA VAL A 58 -26.74 27.76 -16.04
C VAL A 58 -26.70 29.26 -15.80
N GLN A 59 -25.72 29.95 -16.37
CA GLN A 59 -25.64 31.42 -16.37
C GLN A 59 -25.80 31.92 -17.81
N GLY A 60 -26.97 32.37 -18.15
CA GLY A 60 -27.29 32.72 -19.55
C GLY A 60 -27.19 31.48 -20.46
N ASN A 61 -26.37 31.55 -21.51
CA ASN A 61 -26.10 30.44 -22.45
C ASN A 61 -24.84 29.60 -22.04
N THR A 62 -24.28 29.84 -20.88
CA THR A 62 -23.03 29.18 -20.43
C THR A 62 -23.32 28.16 -19.33
N PHE A 63 -22.77 26.96 -19.51
CA PHE A 63 -22.76 25.93 -18.46
C PHE A 63 -21.47 26.06 -17.65
N ILE A 64 -21.59 26.38 -16.37
CA ILE A 64 -20.45 26.48 -15.46
C ILE A 64 -20.46 25.22 -14.58
N TYR A 65 -19.36 24.46 -14.66
CA TYR A 65 -19.12 23.29 -13.81
C TYR A 65 -18.19 23.69 -12.68
N HIS A 66 -18.66 23.61 -11.45
CA HIS A 66 -17.82 23.78 -10.27
C HIS A 66 -17.30 22.43 -9.83
N ARG A 67 -15.99 22.26 -9.72
CA ARG A 67 -15.42 21.07 -9.09
C ARG A 67 -15.46 21.25 -7.58
N PRO A 68 -15.95 20.25 -6.82
CA PRO A 68 -15.92 20.34 -5.38
C PRO A 68 -14.47 20.48 -4.89
N LEU A 69 -14.26 21.35 -3.92
CA LEU A 69 -13.00 21.49 -3.22
C LEU A 69 -13.17 20.83 -1.85
N PHE A 70 -12.33 19.85 -1.57
CA PHE A 70 -12.31 19.14 -0.28
C PHE A 70 -11.00 19.44 0.44
N ASP A 71 -11.06 19.54 1.75
CA ASP A 71 -9.90 19.36 2.61
C ASP A 71 -9.55 17.87 2.73
N LEU A 72 -8.46 17.55 3.44
CA LEU A 72 -7.99 16.18 3.58
C LEU A 72 -9.01 15.28 4.26
N ASP A 73 -9.69 15.76 5.30
CA ASP A 73 -10.67 14.99 6.07
C ASP A 73 -11.94 14.72 5.25
N GLY A 74 -12.40 15.73 4.53
CA GLY A 74 -13.53 15.60 3.62
C GLY A 74 -13.25 14.59 2.51
N LEU A 75 -12.07 14.66 1.88
CA LEU A 75 -11.68 13.71 0.85
C LEU A 75 -11.52 12.29 1.42
N ALA A 76 -10.88 12.13 2.58
CA ALA A 76 -10.73 10.85 3.25
C ALA A 76 -12.10 10.20 3.58
N THR A 77 -13.04 11.01 4.06
CA THR A 77 -14.41 10.56 4.36
C THR A 77 -15.11 10.03 3.10
N ILE A 78 -14.97 10.74 1.99
CA ILE A 78 -15.59 10.37 0.72
C ILE A 78 -14.96 9.09 0.14
N THR A 79 -13.63 9.02 0.07
CA THR A 79 -12.95 7.84 -0.44
C THR A 79 -13.23 6.59 0.38
N LYS A 80 -13.34 6.74 1.72
CA LYS A 80 -13.74 5.66 2.60
C LYS A 80 -15.18 5.20 2.32
N ARG A 81 -16.13 6.15 2.21
CA ARG A 81 -17.55 5.86 1.94
C ARG A 81 -17.75 5.16 0.59
N LEU A 82 -17.04 5.60 -0.44
CA LEU A 82 -17.16 5.06 -1.79
C LEU A 82 -16.28 3.83 -2.06
N GLY A 83 -15.38 3.49 -1.14
CA GLY A 83 -14.42 2.39 -1.35
C GLY A 83 -13.38 2.68 -2.43
N THR A 84 -13.15 3.96 -2.78
CA THR A 84 -12.25 4.39 -3.87
C THR A 84 -10.82 4.62 -3.42
N LYS A 85 -10.33 3.85 -2.47
CA LYS A 85 -8.95 3.88 -1.98
C LYS A 85 -8.06 2.85 -2.70
N PRO A 86 -6.73 3.00 -2.67
CA PRO A 86 -5.82 1.95 -3.12
C PRO A 86 -6.11 0.60 -2.46
N THR A 87 -5.91 -0.48 -3.20
CA THR A 87 -6.09 -1.83 -2.68
C THR A 87 -4.91 -2.24 -1.82
N LEU A 88 -5.16 -2.63 -0.57
CA LEU A 88 -4.13 -3.23 0.28
C LEU A 88 -4.00 -4.71 -0.05
N VAL A 89 -2.90 -5.07 -0.70
CA VAL A 89 -2.59 -6.45 -1.06
C VAL A 89 -1.74 -7.07 0.04
N SER A 90 -2.27 -8.08 0.70
CA SER A 90 -1.61 -8.80 1.79
C SER A 90 -0.46 -9.66 1.26
N THR A 91 0.66 -9.66 1.97
CA THR A 91 1.74 -10.62 1.78
C THR A 91 1.70 -11.76 2.80
N GLY A 92 0.90 -11.64 3.87
CA GLY A 92 0.87 -12.58 4.99
C GLY A 92 2.15 -12.60 5.81
N MET A 93 3.07 -11.66 5.55
CA MET A 93 4.40 -11.61 6.16
C MET A 93 4.56 -10.41 7.08
N LYS A 94 5.39 -10.57 8.09
CA LYS A 94 5.97 -9.51 8.92
C LYS A 94 7.50 -9.62 8.91
N CYS A 95 8.19 -8.53 9.21
CA CYS A 95 9.65 -8.49 9.20
C CYS A 95 10.19 -7.94 10.51
N GLN A 96 10.92 -8.77 11.25
CA GLN A 96 11.76 -8.30 12.33
C GLN A 96 13.01 -7.66 11.74
N LEU A 97 13.27 -6.41 12.07
CA LEU A 97 14.40 -5.64 11.59
C LEU A 97 15.39 -5.35 12.72
N ASP A 98 16.65 -5.16 12.36
CA ASP A 98 17.64 -4.63 13.31
C ASP A 98 17.36 -3.13 13.59
N PRO A 99 17.72 -2.58 14.74
CA PRO A 99 17.71 -1.15 14.98
C PRO A 99 18.42 -0.39 13.85
N ASP A 100 18.01 0.85 13.59
CA ASP A 100 18.56 1.74 12.58
C ASP A 100 18.44 1.21 11.12
N THR A 101 17.51 0.25 10.92
CA THR A 101 17.16 -0.25 9.59
C THR A 101 15.66 -0.20 9.35
N TYR A 102 15.28 -0.14 8.07
CA TYR A 102 13.90 -0.24 7.60
C TYR A 102 13.82 -1.16 6.39
N LEU A 103 12.63 -1.67 6.11
CA LEU A 103 12.36 -2.41 4.89
C LEU A 103 11.65 -1.50 3.89
N GLU A 104 12.31 -1.22 2.76
CA GLU A 104 11.73 -0.46 1.66
C GLU A 104 11.01 -1.40 0.70
N LEU A 105 9.75 -1.11 0.44
CA LEU A 105 8.92 -1.87 -0.51
C LEU A 105 8.86 -1.15 -1.85
N SER A 106 9.04 -1.89 -2.92
CA SER A 106 8.81 -1.45 -4.29
C SER A 106 8.10 -2.53 -5.10
N VAL A 107 7.32 -2.14 -6.12
CA VAL A 107 6.80 -3.11 -7.08
C VAL A 107 7.92 -3.67 -7.94
N ARG A 108 7.73 -4.89 -8.48
CA ARG A 108 8.65 -5.42 -9.50
C ARG A 108 8.52 -4.63 -10.80
N SER A 109 9.60 -4.57 -11.58
CA SER A 109 9.63 -3.86 -12.87
C SER A 109 8.55 -4.33 -13.85
N SER A 110 8.09 -5.57 -13.75
CA SER A 110 7.00 -6.10 -14.57
C SER A 110 5.63 -5.50 -14.21
N CYS A 111 5.41 -5.08 -12.98
CA CYS A 111 4.12 -4.55 -12.54
C CYS A 111 3.70 -3.29 -13.32
N PRO A 112 4.48 -2.20 -13.36
CA PRO A 112 4.13 -1.04 -14.16
C PRO A 112 4.27 -1.31 -15.67
N LEU A 113 5.29 -2.08 -16.09
CA LEU A 113 5.60 -2.27 -17.50
C LEU A 113 4.57 -3.11 -18.25
N LYS A 114 4.03 -4.16 -17.61
CA LYS A 114 3.12 -5.12 -18.25
C LYS A 114 1.68 -5.00 -17.80
N TYR A 115 1.45 -4.59 -16.56
CA TYR A 115 0.15 -4.68 -15.90
C TYR A 115 -0.42 -3.34 -15.48
N TRP A 116 0.30 -2.24 -15.67
CA TRP A 116 -0.12 -0.92 -15.20
C TRP A 116 -0.41 -0.86 -13.69
N LEU A 117 0.21 -1.75 -12.93
CA LEU A 117 0.14 -1.77 -11.47
C LEU A 117 1.26 -0.93 -10.88
N ILE A 118 0.91 0.00 -10.01
CA ILE A 118 1.86 0.86 -9.30
C ILE A 118 1.61 0.80 -7.79
N LEU A 119 2.65 1.14 -7.02
CA LEU A 119 2.53 1.35 -5.59
C LEU A 119 2.04 2.79 -5.33
N ALA A 120 0.94 2.93 -4.59
CA ALA A 120 0.26 4.22 -4.40
C ALA A 120 1.14 5.27 -3.71
N ASN A 121 1.99 4.84 -2.79
CA ASN A 121 2.93 5.69 -2.05
C ASN A 121 4.34 5.71 -2.65
N SER A 122 4.51 5.33 -3.92
CA SER A 122 5.78 5.23 -4.63
C SER A 122 6.73 4.18 -4.04
N VAL A 123 7.04 4.28 -2.76
CA VAL A 123 7.74 3.28 -1.94
C VAL A 123 7.00 3.07 -0.64
N GLY A 124 6.95 1.84 -0.15
CA GLY A 124 6.47 1.53 1.19
C GLY A 124 7.64 1.55 2.19
N ILE A 125 7.43 2.14 3.35
CA ILE A 125 8.41 2.12 4.44
C ILE A 125 7.85 1.28 5.57
N ILE A 126 8.57 0.23 5.93
CA ILE A 126 8.26 -0.63 7.08
C ILE A 126 9.35 -0.40 8.11
N ASP A 127 8.98 0.28 9.18
CA ASP A 127 9.88 0.62 10.27
C ASP A 127 10.14 -0.59 11.18
N ALA A 128 11.24 -0.59 11.93
CA ALA A 128 11.60 -1.69 12.82
C ALA A 128 10.55 -1.91 13.93
N ASP A 129 9.93 -0.84 14.41
CA ASP A 129 8.89 -0.88 15.45
C ASP A 129 7.51 -1.30 14.95
N TYR A 130 7.35 -1.50 13.63
CA TYR A 130 6.10 -2.01 13.03
C TYR A 130 5.88 -3.49 13.32
N TYR A 131 6.96 -4.24 13.54
CA TYR A 131 6.92 -5.67 13.83
C TYR A 131 6.15 -5.94 15.14
N ASN A 132 5.21 -6.88 15.08
CA ASN A 132 4.34 -7.28 16.21
C ASN A 132 3.52 -6.14 16.83
N ASN A 133 3.20 -5.08 16.08
CA ASN A 133 2.28 -4.07 16.60
C ASN A 133 0.89 -4.68 16.90
N PRO A 134 0.14 -4.13 17.85
CA PRO A 134 -1.09 -4.74 18.35
C PRO A 134 -2.27 -4.71 17.36
N ASP A 135 -2.21 -3.89 16.32
CA ASP A 135 -3.29 -3.74 15.33
C ASP A 135 -3.32 -4.89 14.31
N ASN A 136 -2.16 -5.21 13.72
CA ASN A 136 -2.07 -6.20 12.63
C ASN A 136 -0.81 -7.07 12.68
N GLU A 137 -0.16 -7.21 13.82
CA GLU A 137 1.09 -7.96 14.02
C GLU A 137 2.29 -7.48 13.16
N GLY A 138 2.19 -6.33 12.51
CA GLY A 138 3.19 -5.84 11.57
C GLY A 138 3.08 -6.48 10.19
N GLU A 139 1.88 -6.90 9.78
CA GLU A 139 1.66 -7.46 8.45
C GLU A 139 2.00 -6.45 7.36
N ILE A 140 2.79 -6.91 6.39
CA ILE A 140 3.27 -6.12 5.26
C ILE A 140 2.21 -6.16 4.15
N PHE A 141 1.77 -4.97 3.72
CA PHE A 141 0.84 -4.80 2.61
C PHE A 141 1.47 -3.93 1.52
N PHE A 142 1.14 -4.26 0.28
CA PHE A 142 1.37 -3.37 -0.86
C PHE A 142 0.11 -2.54 -1.13
N GLN A 143 0.24 -1.21 -1.11
CA GLN A 143 -0.86 -0.30 -1.48
C GLN A 143 -0.88 -0.15 -3.00
N MET A 144 -1.70 -0.93 -3.68
CA MET A 144 -1.69 -0.99 -5.14
C MET A 144 -2.76 -0.13 -5.79
N ILE A 145 -2.38 0.54 -6.88
CA ILE A 145 -3.29 1.19 -7.82
C ILE A 145 -3.15 0.51 -9.18
N ASN A 146 -4.29 0.18 -9.77
CA ASN A 146 -4.38 -0.38 -11.10
C ASN A 146 -4.75 0.71 -12.11
N LEU A 147 -3.79 1.17 -12.89
CA LEU A 147 -3.97 2.20 -13.92
C LEU A 147 -4.49 1.64 -15.25
N SER A 148 -4.70 0.32 -15.37
CA SER A 148 -5.30 -0.28 -16.56
C SER A 148 -6.81 0.01 -16.63
N PRO A 149 -7.44 -0.09 -17.81
CA PRO A 149 -8.89 0.08 -17.93
C PRO A 149 -9.71 -1.10 -17.40
N TYR A 150 -9.08 -2.19 -16.97
CA TYR A 150 -9.74 -3.42 -16.53
C TYR A 150 -9.36 -3.77 -15.10
N ASP A 151 -10.28 -4.40 -14.37
CA ASP A 151 -9.98 -4.98 -13.06
C ASP A 151 -8.96 -6.12 -13.24
N ILE A 152 -8.03 -6.24 -12.30
CA ILE A 152 -6.97 -7.25 -12.33
C ILE A 152 -7.19 -8.22 -11.16
N GLN A 153 -7.30 -9.51 -11.48
CA GLN A 153 -7.26 -10.58 -10.51
C GLN A 153 -5.80 -10.95 -10.23
N LEU A 154 -5.39 -10.86 -8.99
CA LEU A 154 -4.16 -11.48 -8.49
C LEU A 154 -4.50 -12.78 -7.77
N HIS A 155 -3.65 -13.78 -7.95
CA HIS A 155 -3.78 -15.06 -7.28
C HIS A 155 -2.72 -15.23 -6.21
N LYS A 156 -3.04 -16.01 -5.19
CA LYS A 156 -2.07 -16.42 -4.18
C LYS A 156 -0.80 -16.96 -4.85
N GLY A 157 0.37 -16.43 -4.43
CA GLY A 157 1.66 -16.80 -4.98
C GLY A 157 2.15 -15.89 -6.12
N ASP A 158 1.30 -14.98 -6.65
CA ASP A 158 1.77 -14.00 -7.61
C ASP A 158 2.80 -13.05 -6.96
N ILE A 159 3.95 -12.89 -7.62
CA ILE A 159 5.00 -11.99 -7.11
C ILE A 159 4.69 -10.57 -7.59
N ILE A 160 4.35 -9.68 -6.66
CA ILE A 160 3.93 -8.30 -6.94
C ILE A 160 5.00 -7.25 -6.64
N GLY A 161 5.92 -7.55 -5.73
CA GLY A 161 6.89 -6.57 -5.27
C GLY A 161 8.12 -7.23 -4.68
N GLN A 162 8.95 -6.38 -4.10
CA GLN A 162 10.17 -6.77 -3.39
C GLN A 162 10.39 -5.85 -2.19
N GLY A 163 11.05 -6.37 -1.19
CA GLY A 163 11.52 -5.62 -0.03
C GLY A 163 13.05 -5.54 -0.01
N ILE A 164 13.60 -4.36 0.26
CA ILE A 164 15.04 -4.15 0.40
C ILE A 164 15.32 -3.60 1.80
N ILE A 165 16.15 -4.28 2.57
CA ILE A 165 16.55 -3.81 3.92
C ILE A 165 17.62 -2.74 3.76
N LYS A 166 17.39 -1.56 4.35
CA LYS A 166 18.27 -0.40 4.25
C LYS A 166 18.53 0.21 5.63
N PRO A 167 19.74 0.77 5.88
CA PRO A 167 20.00 1.59 7.05
C PRO A 167 19.42 2.99 6.87
N TYR A 168 19.17 3.69 8.00
CA TYR A 168 18.83 5.11 8.01
C TYR A 168 19.65 5.85 9.08
N LEU A 169 19.67 7.17 8.99
CA LEU A 169 20.35 8.06 9.93
C LEU A 169 19.31 8.94 10.60
N THR A 170 19.58 9.31 11.84
CA THR A 170 18.80 10.30 12.61
C THR A 170 19.54 11.63 12.68
N THR A 171 18.82 12.71 13.04
CA THR A 171 19.43 14.02 13.31
C THR A 171 20.06 14.05 14.70
N GLU A 172 20.98 15.02 14.95
CA GLU A 172 21.65 15.16 16.24
C GLU A 172 20.70 15.49 17.40
N ASP A 173 19.59 16.15 17.11
CA ASP A 173 18.56 16.57 18.04
C ASP A 173 17.33 15.65 18.05
N ASP A 174 17.45 14.45 17.51
CA ASP A 174 16.36 13.46 17.52
C ASP A 174 15.99 13.07 18.95
N ASN A 175 14.71 13.23 19.27
CA ASN A 175 14.16 12.94 20.59
C ASN A 175 12.89 12.07 20.54
N ALA A 176 12.70 11.33 19.44
CA ALA A 176 11.55 10.46 19.27
C ALA A 176 11.50 9.39 20.36
N SER A 177 10.38 9.32 21.12
CA SER A 177 10.19 8.39 22.23
C SER A 177 8.83 7.69 22.23
N GLY A 178 8.02 7.92 21.19
CA GLY A 178 6.70 7.32 21.05
C GLY A 178 6.78 5.82 20.77
N GLN A 179 5.75 5.08 21.20
CA GLN A 179 5.57 3.67 20.82
C GLN A 179 4.56 3.55 19.70
N ARG A 180 4.85 2.71 18.71
CA ARG A 180 3.92 2.42 17.63
C ARG A 180 2.79 1.52 18.13
N MET A 181 1.55 1.93 17.87
CA MET A 181 0.35 1.17 18.23
C MET A 181 -0.32 0.50 17.03
N GLY A 182 0.08 0.86 15.80
CA GLY A 182 -0.50 0.30 14.57
C GLY A 182 0.17 0.81 13.30
N GLY A 183 -0.52 0.71 12.17
CA GLY A 183 -0.04 1.13 10.85
C GLY A 183 -0.95 2.17 10.18
N PHE A 184 -0.60 2.55 8.94
CA PHE A 184 -1.41 3.37 8.03
C PHE A 184 -1.91 4.70 8.62
N GLY A 185 -1.08 5.40 9.40
CA GLY A 185 -1.40 6.71 9.98
C GLY A 185 -1.88 6.66 11.44
N SER A 186 -1.82 5.52 12.11
CA SER A 186 -2.19 5.38 13.54
C SER A 186 -1.21 6.07 14.51
N THR A 187 -0.08 6.59 14.02
CA THR A 187 0.92 7.35 14.81
C THR A 187 0.62 8.85 14.91
N SER A 188 -0.43 9.32 14.23
CA SER A 188 -0.90 10.71 14.33
C SER A 188 -1.81 10.82 15.57
N VAL A 189 -1.27 11.30 16.68
CA VAL A 189 -2.00 11.74 17.86
C VAL A 189 -1.98 13.25 17.91
#